data_4335fbd6c8c99f0cea6bd65134bd1ff2
#
_entry.id   4335fbd6c8c99f0cea6bd65134bd1ff2
#
_cell.length_a   1.000
_cell.length_b   1.000
_cell.length_c   1.000
_cell.angle_alpha   90.00
_cell.angle_beta   90.00
_cell.angle_gamma   90.00
#
_symmetry.space_group_name_H-M   'P 1'
#
loop_
_entity.id
_entity.type
_entity.pdbx_description
1 polymer ?
#
loop_
_entity_poly.entity_id
_entity_poly.type
_entity_poly.pdbx_seq_one_letter_code
_entity_poly.pdbx_strand_id
1 'polypeptide(L)'
;MSLRVACIGTGTVGSAFAVVFARAGHDVALFDAAPGAVETFALKRIRATLDLLETEGALAEPVEAIMSRIRPAASLADAVKGADYVQESVAEEVAVKRAVFAALGEAAPAGAILASSTSALAGSRFLDAAARPERCLVAHPVNPPSLIPLVEICPAPFTAAETVARARELLAAAGMSPVTLAREIDGFILNRLQYTLVAEALHLVGEGYCT
;
A
#
# COMPACT_ATOMS: atom_id res chain seq x y z
N MET A 1 3.53 19.19 -5.84
CA MET A 1 4.96 18.82 -5.71
C MET A 1 5.08 17.32 -5.88
N SER A 2 6.09 16.82 -6.64
CA SER A 2 6.38 15.39 -6.69
C SER A 2 6.94 14.94 -5.33
N LEU A 3 6.43 13.80 -4.81
CA LEU A 3 6.93 13.14 -3.61
C LEU A 3 7.84 11.97 -4.01
N ARG A 4 8.69 11.57 -3.08
CA ARG A 4 9.45 10.32 -3.19
C ARG A 4 8.75 9.24 -2.40
N VAL A 5 8.33 8.20 -3.09
CA VAL A 5 7.61 7.06 -2.50
C VAL A 5 8.47 5.80 -2.60
N ALA A 6 8.49 5.01 -1.56
CA ALA A 6 9.09 3.68 -1.60
C ALA A 6 8.01 2.61 -1.46
N CYS A 7 8.00 1.62 -2.36
CA CYS A 7 7.18 0.41 -2.24
C CYS A 7 8.08 -0.78 -1.86
N ILE A 8 7.84 -1.32 -0.68
CA ILE A 8 8.62 -2.41 -0.07
C ILE A 8 7.79 -3.70 -0.09
N GLY A 9 8.30 -4.70 -0.78
CA GLY A 9 7.50 -5.86 -1.20
C GLY A 9 6.78 -5.54 -2.50
N THR A 10 7.16 -6.25 -3.58
CA THR A 10 6.71 -5.94 -4.94
C THR A 10 5.79 -7.02 -5.52
N GLY A 11 5.03 -7.67 -4.63
CA GLY A 11 3.93 -8.55 -5.00
C GLY A 11 2.80 -7.81 -5.73
N THR A 12 1.62 -8.41 -5.76
CA THR A 12 0.45 -7.83 -6.46
C THR A 12 0.09 -6.44 -5.93
N VAL A 13 0.01 -6.29 -4.60
CA VAL A 13 -0.41 -5.03 -3.96
C VAL A 13 0.66 -3.95 -4.10
N GLY A 14 1.94 -4.28 -3.81
CA GLY A 14 3.03 -3.31 -3.91
C GLY A 14 3.27 -2.82 -5.33
N SER A 15 3.17 -3.70 -6.35
CA SER A 15 3.23 -3.30 -7.75
C SER A 15 2.06 -2.39 -8.14
N ALA A 16 0.85 -2.66 -7.63
CA ALA A 16 -0.31 -1.83 -7.93
C ALA A 16 -0.24 -0.45 -7.25
N PHE A 17 0.30 -0.35 -6.02
CA PHE A 17 0.60 0.95 -5.42
C PHE A 17 1.67 1.74 -6.19
N ALA A 18 2.67 1.07 -6.75
CA ALA A 18 3.64 1.73 -7.62
C ALA A 18 2.96 2.39 -8.82
N VAL A 19 1.98 1.72 -9.43
CA VAL A 19 1.14 2.32 -10.50
C VAL A 19 0.38 3.53 -9.98
N VAL A 20 -0.27 3.44 -8.82
CA VAL A 20 -1.03 4.55 -8.21
C VAL A 20 -0.15 5.79 -8.06
N PHE A 21 1.00 5.64 -7.39
CA PHE A 21 1.87 6.78 -7.10
C PHE A 21 2.56 7.34 -8.34
N ALA A 22 3.02 6.48 -9.26
CA ALA A 22 3.66 6.94 -10.49
C ALA A 22 2.69 7.68 -11.42
N ARG A 23 1.43 7.23 -11.52
CA ARG A 23 0.35 7.94 -12.25
C ARG A 23 0.02 9.30 -11.64
N ALA A 24 0.18 9.43 -10.33
CA ALA A 24 0.00 10.71 -9.62
C ALA A 24 1.19 11.67 -9.78
N GLY A 25 2.23 11.28 -10.55
CA GLY A 25 3.40 12.11 -10.81
C GLY A 25 4.48 12.02 -9.73
N HIS A 26 4.50 10.97 -8.91
CA HIS A 26 5.49 10.75 -7.84
C HIS A 26 6.63 9.84 -8.30
N ASP A 27 7.85 10.07 -7.75
CA ASP A 27 8.99 9.21 -7.96
C ASP A 27 8.88 7.97 -7.07
N VAL A 28 8.92 6.77 -7.65
CA VAL A 28 8.70 5.50 -6.94
C VAL A 28 9.94 4.64 -6.96
N ALA A 29 10.46 4.28 -5.79
CA ALA A 29 11.49 3.28 -5.62
C ALA A 29 10.87 1.94 -5.22
N LEU A 30 11.28 0.86 -5.90
CA LEU A 30 10.81 -0.50 -5.65
C LEU A 30 11.91 -1.32 -5.00
N PHE A 31 11.60 -1.99 -3.90
CA PHE A 31 12.50 -2.96 -3.29
C PHE A 31 11.76 -4.24 -2.89
N ASP A 32 12.38 -5.37 -3.17
CA ASP A 32 11.94 -6.69 -2.71
C ASP A 32 13.14 -7.46 -2.15
N ALA A 33 12.92 -8.22 -1.09
CA ALA A 33 13.97 -9.05 -0.50
C ALA A 33 14.34 -10.26 -1.37
N ALA A 34 13.43 -10.69 -2.27
CA ALA A 34 13.70 -11.75 -3.22
C ALA A 34 14.56 -11.21 -4.38
N PRO A 35 15.78 -11.74 -4.60
CA PRO A 35 16.67 -11.24 -5.64
C PRO A 35 16.03 -11.30 -7.03
N GLY A 36 16.10 -10.19 -7.77
CA GLY A 36 15.57 -10.10 -9.13
C GLY A 36 14.03 -10.01 -9.23
N ALA A 37 13.30 -10.02 -8.11
CA ALA A 37 11.84 -9.98 -8.14
C ALA A 37 11.30 -8.70 -8.77
N VAL A 38 11.97 -7.56 -8.55
CA VAL A 38 11.57 -6.27 -9.10
C VAL A 38 11.63 -6.31 -10.64
N GLU A 39 12.77 -6.72 -11.21
CA GLU A 39 13.00 -6.73 -12.66
C GLU A 39 12.23 -7.86 -13.36
N THR A 40 12.18 -9.04 -12.72
CA THR A 40 11.60 -10.23 -13.35
C THR A 40 10.07 -10.20 -13.34
N PHE A 41 9.47 -9.68 -12.25
CA PHE A 41 8.03 -9.75 -12.04
C PHE A 41 7.37 -8.38 -11.89
N ALA A 42 7.86 -7.51 -10.99
CA ALA A 42 7.17 -6.28 -10.64
C ALA A 42 7.07 -5.30 -11.82
N LEU A 43 8.20 -4.98 -12.47
CA LEU A 43 8.22 -4.06 -13.61
C LEU A 43 7.37 -4.56 -14.78
N LYS A 44 7.36 -5.87 -15.03
CA LYS A 44 6.51 -6.46 -16.08
C LYS A 44 5.02 -6.34 -15.75
N ARG A 45 4.65 -6.60 -14.47
CA ARG A 45 3.27 -6.45 -14.01
C ARG A 45 2.80 -5.01 -14.06
N ILE A 46 3.65 -4.07 -13.63
CA ILE A 46 3.38 -2.63 -13.69
C ILE A 46 3.15 -2.20 -15.15
N ARG A 47 4.05 -2.60 -16.04
CA ARG A 47 3.94 -2.33 -17.48
C ARG A 47 2.62 -2.86 -18.02
N ALA A 48 2.31 -4.12 -17.82
CA ALA A 48 1.08 -4.73 -18.32
C ALA A 48 -0.19 -4.04 -17.77
N THR A 49 -0.15 -3.59 -16.50
CA THR A 49 -1.25 -2.82 -15.92
C THR A 49 -1.40 -1.46 -16.60
N LEU A 50 -0.30 -0.76 -16.87
CA LEU A 50 -0.33 0.54 -17.54
C LEU A 50 -0.77 0.42 -19.01
N ASP A 51 -0.29 -0.60 -19.74
CA ASP A 51 -0.70 -0.88 -21.13
C ASP A 51 -2.22 -1.14 -21.21
N LEU A 52 -2.78 -1.89 -20.25
CA LEU A 52 -4.22 -2.10 -20.15
C LEU A 52 -4.96 -0.78 -19.90
N LEU A 53 -4.50 0.02 -18.94
CA LEU A 53 -5.11 1.32 -18.63
C LEU A 53 -5.02 2.30 -19.80
N GLU A 54 -3.94 2.26 -20.59
CA GLU A 54 -3.79 3.07 -21.81
C GLU A 54 -4.81 2.63 -22.88
N THR A 55 -4.96 1.32 -23.07
CA THR A 55 -5.93 0.76 -24.03
C THR A 55 -7.37 1.17 -23.68
N GLU A 56 -7.70 1.24 -22.40
CA GLU A 56 -9.01 1.67 -21.91
C GLU A 56 -9.17 3.20 -21.84
N GLY A 57 -8.18 3.98 -22.26
CA GLY A 57 -8.20 5.44 -22.21
C GLY A 57 -8.19 6.03 -20.78
N ALA A 58 -7.69 5.25 -19.81
CA ALA A 58 -7.69 5.61 -18.39
C ALA A 58 -6.39 6.27 -17.92
N LEU A 59 -5.45 6.57 -18.81
CA LEU A 59 -4.23 7.30 -18.51
C LEU A 59 -4.32 8.75 -19.00
N ALA A 60 -3.78 9.68 -18.19
CA ALA A 60 -3.64 11.09 -18.53
C ALA A 60 -2.34 11.39 -19.29
N GLU A 61 -1.38 10.45 -19.29
CA GLU A 61 -0.07 10.60 -19.94
C GLU A 61 0.43 9.23 -20.44
N PRO A 62 1.39 9.21 -21.38
CA PRO A 62 1.90 7.96 -21.96
C PRO A 62 2.51 7.02 -20.93
N VAL A 63 2.41 5.72 -21.17
CA VAL A 63 2.99 4.67 -20.31
C VAL A 63 4.47 4.91 -20.01
N GLU A 64 5.26 5.32 -21.02
CA GLU A 64 6.70 5.56 -20.85
C GLU A 64 7.00 6.71 -19.87
N ALA A 65 6.18 7.75 -19.85
CA ALA A 65 6.32 8.85 -18.90
C ALA A 65 6.06 8.38 -17.47
N ILE A 66 5.08 7.52 -17.26
CA ILE A 66 4.77 6.93 -15.94
C ILE A 66 5.87 5.97 -15.52
N MET A 67 6.30 5.07 -16.42
CA MET A 67 7.37 4.11 -16.14
C MET A 67 8.71 4.78 -15.81
N SER A 68 9.00 5.93 -16.38
CA SER A 68 10.24 6.66 -16.11
C SER A 68 10.39 7.15 -14.66
N ARG A 69 9.30 7.22 -13.92
CA ARG A 69 9.27 7.58 -12.48
C ARG A 69 9.51 6.39 -11.56
N ILE A 70 9.56 5.16 -12.12
CA ILE A 70 9.68 3.92 -11.33
C ILE A 70 11.08 3.37 -11.47
N ARG A 71 11.77 3.20 -10.35
CA ARG A 71 13.12 2.64 -10.34
C ARG A 71 13.24 1.45 -9.40
N PRO A 72 14.00 0.41 -9.77
CA PRO A 72 14.48 -0.58 -8.82
C PRO A 72 15.45 0.06 -7.80
N ALA A 73 15.44 -0.45 -6.57
CA ALA A 73 16.39 -0.08 -5.53
C ALA A 73 17.26 -1.28 -5.15
N ALA A 74 18.56 -1.05 -4.98
CA ALA A 74 19.52 -2.10 -4.67
C ALA A 74 19.40 -2.65 -3.23
N SER A 75 18.78 -1.89 -2.33
CA SER A 75 18.55 -2.26 -0.93
C SER A 75 17.35 -1.53 -0.35
N LEU A 76 16.87 -1.99 0.81
CA LEU A 76 15.83 -1.28 1.57
C LEU A 76 16.25 0.15 1.87
N ALA A 77 17.49 0.36 2.32
CA ALA A 77 18.02 1.69 2.61
C ALA A 77 18.09 2.60 1.37
N ASP A 78 18.43 2.06 0.19
CA ASP A 78 18.38 2.79 -1.07
C ASP A 78 16.95 3.15 -1.47
N ALA A 79 16.00 2.23 -1.27
CA ALA A 79 14.60 2.46 -1.58
C ALA A 79 14.01 3.63 -0.79
N VAL A 80 14.29 3.68 0.52
CA VAL A 80 13.70 4.68 1.42
C VAL A 80 14.52 5.97 1.53
N LYS A 81 15.63 6.08 0.83
CA LYS A 81 16.50 7.26 0.88
C LYS A 81 15.75 8.51 0.38
N GLY A 82 15.49 9.43 1.29
CA GLY A 82 14.75 10.65 1.01
C GLY A 82 13.26 10.44 0.74
N ALA A 83 12.71 9.29 1.11
CA ALA A 83 11.28 9.03 0.95
C ALA A 83 10.43 9.92 1.87
N ASP A 84 9.31 10.40 1.33
CA ASP A 84 8.26 11.10 2.07
C ASP A 84 7.21 10.11 2.59
N TYR A 85 7.03 9.01 1.86
CA TYR A 85 6.05 7.97 2.15
C TYR A 85 6.60 6.58 1.77
N VAL A 86 6.36 5.61 2.62
CA VAL A 86 6.74 4.21 2.39
C VAL A 86 5.49 3.35 2.47
N GLN A 87 5.21 2.57 1.41
CA GLN A 87 4.15 1.57 1.37
C GLN A 87 4.76 0.17 1.51
N GLU A 88 4.54 -0.49 2.63
CA GLU A 88 4.96 -1.86 2.87
C GLU A 88 3.87 -2.83 2.40
N SER A 89 4.26 -3.84 1.63
CA SER A 89 3.38 -4.88 1.05
C SER A 89 4.09 -6.25 1.04
N VAL A 90 4.83 -6.55 2.12
CA VAL A 90 5.48 -7.86 2.29
C VAL A 90 4.50 -8.94 2.78
N ALA A 91 4.98 -10.17 3.00
CA ALA A 91 4.16 -11.29 3.46
C ALA A 91 3.32 -10.94 4.70
N GLU A 92 2.08 -11.47 4.75
CA GLU A 92 1.09 -11.21 5.80
C GLU A 92 1.40 -12.00 7.07
N GLU A 93 2.61 -11.81 7.61
CA GLU A 93 3.13 -12.47 8.80
C GLU A 93 3.67 -11.45 9.80
N VAL A 94 3.20 -11.49 11.05
CA VAL A 94 3.58 -10.54 12.09
C VAL A 94 5.10 -10.44 12.26
N ALA A 95 5.80 -11.58 12.29
CA ALA A 95 7.25 -11.60 12.48
C ALA A 95 7.99 -10.92 11.33
N VAL A 96 7.57 -11.15 10.09
CA VAL A 96 8.15 -10.53 8.89
C VAL A 96 7.90 -9.03 8.90
N LYS A 97 6.67 -8.60 9.17
CA LYS A 97 6.31 -7.17 9.23
C LYS A 97 7.06 -6.46 10.36
N ARG A 98 7.18 -7.05 11.55
CA ARG A 98 7.99 -6.50 12.64
C ARG A 98 9.45 -6.27 12.24
N ALA A 99 10.07 -7.25 11.58
CA ALA A 99 11.45 -7.12 11.11
C ALA A 99 11.60 -6.00 10.06
N VAL A 100 10.65 -5.90 9.13
CA VAL A 100 10.64 -4.85 8.10
C VAL A 100 10.41 -3.48 8.72
N PHE A 101 9.44 -3.31 9.63
CA PHE A 101 9.19 -2.02 10.29
C PHE A 101 10.33 -1.58 11.20
N ALA A 102 11.02 -2.50 11.86
CA ALA A 102 12.26 -2.18 12.59
C ALA A 102 13.33 -1.60 11.64
N ALA A 103 13.59 -2.28 10.51
CA ALA A 103 14.55 -1.81 9.51
C ALA A 103 14.12 -0.47 8.85
N LEU A 104 12.84 -0.30 8.56
CA LEU A 104 12.29 0.96 8.03
C LEU A 104 12.41 2.10 9.04
N GLY A 105 12.18 1.83 10.33
CA GLY A 105 12.31 2.78 11.41
C GLY A 105 13.70 3.41 11.48
N GLU A 106 14.73 2.60 11.24
CA GLU A 106 16.13 3.03 11.24
C GLU A 106 16.55 3.73 9.93
N ALA A 107 16.08 3.22 8.78
CA ALA A 107 16.60 3.64 7.49
C ALA A 107 15.83 4.82 6.86
N ALA A 108 14.54 4.94 7.09
CA ALA A 108 13.70 5.96 6.46
C ALA A 108 13.88 7.33 7.14
N PRO A 109 13.78 8.44 6.38
CA PRO A 109 13.83 9.79 6.94
C PRO A 109 12.85 9.99 8.10
N ALA A 110 13.21 10.80 9.08
CA ALA A 110 12.43 11.02 10.30
C ALA A 110 11.01 11.54 10.03
N GLY A 111 10.81 12.28 8.95
CA GLY A 111 9.50 12.81 8.52
C GLY A 111 8.70 11.89 7.61
N ALA A 112 9.25 10.74 7.20
CA ALA A 112 8.55 9.81 6.32
C ALA A 112 7.38 9.12 7.04
N ILE A 113 6.26 8.97 6.36
CA ILE A 113 5.15 8.13 6.82
C ILE A 113 5.46 6.68 6.44
N LEU A 114 5.28 5.74 7.37
CA LEU A 114 5.46 4.31 7.14
C LEU A 114 4.09 3.63 7.19
N ALA A 115 3.59 3.19 6.04
CA ALA A 115 2.28 2.58 5.90
C ALA A 115 2.38 1.10 5.55
N SER A 116 1.52 0.27 6.15
CA SER A 116 1.37 -1.15 5.79
C SER A 116 0.10 -1.38 4.99
N SER A 117 0.17 -2.20 3.95
CA SER A 117 -1.00 -2.68 3.21
C SER A 117 -1.55 -4.01 3.74
N THR A 118 -1.28 -4.35 5.00
CA THR A 118 -1.90 -5.52 5.66
C THR A 118 -3.40 -5.55 5.45
N SER A 119 -3.94 -6.74 5.20
CA SER A 119 -5.37 -6.90 4.94
C SER A 119 -6.18 -7.27 6.18
N ALA A 120 -5.54 -7.77 7.25
CA ALA A 120 -6.24 -8.29 8.43
C ALA A 120 -5.59 -7.94 9.76
N LEU A 121 -4.28 -7.71 9.80
CA LEU A 121 -3.55 -7.54 11.05
C LEU A 121 -3.72 -6.13 11.60
N ALA A 122 -4.20 -6.00 12.84
CA ALA A 122 -4.18 -4.72 13.55
C ALA A 122 -2.74 -4.17 13.64
N GLY A 123 -2.58 -2.88 13.35
CA GLY A 123 -1.27 -2.23 13.27
C GLY A 123 -0.44 -2.33 14.55
N SER A 124 -1.10 -2.30 15.72
CA SER A 124 -0.46 -2.45 17.04
C SER A 124 0.31 -3.76 17.22
N ARG A 125 0.06 -4.78 16.39
CA ARG A 125 0.76 -6.06 16.47
C ARG A 125 2.19 -6.04 15.92
N PHE A 126 2.53 -5.04 15.10
CA PHE A 126 3.83 -5.01 14.42
C PHE A 126 4.44 -3.61 14.18
N LEU A 127 3.64 -2.56 14.10
CA LEU A 127 4.14 -1.21 13.81
C LEU A 127 4.99 -0.60 14.93
N ASP A 128 4.80 -1.06 16.18
CA ASP A 128 5.60 -0.67 17.35
C ASP A 128 7.07 -1.09 17.26
N ALA A 129 7.41 -1.97 16.31
CA ALA A 129 8.79 -2.36 16.05
C ALA A 129 9.60 -1.23 15.39
N ALA A 130 8.97 -0.23 14.78
CA ALA A 130 9.66 0.93 14.22
C ALA A 130 10.22 1.84 15.32
N ALA A 131 11.41 2.42 15.13
CA ALA A 131 12.05 3.31 16.09
C ALA A 131 11.20 4.55 16.43
N ARG A 132 10.26 4.95 15.57
CA ARG A 132 9.34 6.08 15.74
C ARG A 132 7.94 5.65 15.30
N PRO A 133 7.22 4.88 16.12
CA PRO A 133 5.97 4.25 15.72
C PRO A 133 4.82 5.26 15.54
N GLU A 134 4.93 6.48 16.05
CA GLU A 134 3.93 7.54 15.88
C GLU A 134 3.75 7.97 14.41
N ARG A 135 4.71 7.63 13.53
CA ARG A 135 4.65 7.89 12.08
C ARG A 135 4.16 6.68 11.25
N CYS A 136 3.75 5.61 11.93
CA CYS A 136 3.32 4.36 11.32
C CYS A 136 1.80 4.23 11.36
N LEU A 137 1.21 3.66 10.30
CA LEU A 137 -0.22 3.35 10.20
C LEU A 137 -0.48 2.20 9.23
N VAL A 138 -1.69 1.72 9.18
CA VAL A 138 -2.15 0.84 8.10
C VAL A 138 -2.84 1.68 7.03
N ALA A 139 -2.50 1.42 5.77
CA ALA A 139 -3.19 1.92 4.58
C ALA A 139 -3.63 0.71 3.74
N HIS A 140 -4.78 0.14 4.11
CA HIS A 140 -5.34 -1.08 3.53
C HIS A 140 -6.10 -0.76 2.23
N PRO A 141 -5.62 -1.18 1.04
CA PRO A 141 -6.31 -0.91 -0.21
C PRO A 141 -7.39 -1.94 -0.49
N VAL A 142 -8.36 -1.56 -1.31
CA VAL A 142 -9.12 -2.54 -2.09
C VAL A 142 -8.25 -3.01 -3.26
N ASN A 143 -8.11 -4.30 -3.44
CA ASN A 143 -7.22 -4.87 -4.45
C ASN A 143 -7.97 -5.11 -5.78
N PRO A 144 -7.45 -4.65 -6.92
CA PRO A 144 -6.19 -3.91 -7.09
C PRO A 144 -6.36 -2.38 -6.94
N PRO A 145 -5.52 -1.70 -6.15
CA PRO A 145 -5.64 -0.26 -5.90
C PRO A 145 -5.46 0.62 -7.15
N SER A 146 -4.85 0.10 -8.20
CA SER A 146 -4.73 0.79 -9.49
C SER A 146 -6.08 0.97 -10.22
N LEU A 147 -7.10 0.19 -9.84
CA LEU A 147 -8.45 0.22 -10.44
C LEU A 147 -9.52 0.66 -9.45
N ILE A 148 -9.41 0.24 -8.19
CA ILE A 148 -10.38 0.55 -7.14
C ILE A 148 -9.71 1.53 -6.17
N PRO A 149 -10.05 2.83 -6.21
CA PRO A 149 -9.30 3.85 -5.49
C PRO A 149 -9.57 3.89 -3.98
N LEU A 150 -10.27 2.93 -3.42
CA LEU A 150 -10.59 2.90 -2.00
C LEU A 150 -9.41 2.43 -1.17
N VAL A 151 -9.06 3.16 -0.11
CA VAL A 151 -8.06 2.80 0.88
C VAL A 151 -8.53 3.11 2.28
N GLU A 152 -8.41 2.13 3.20
CA GLU A 152 -8.72 2.34 4.61
C GLU A 152 -7.45 2.76 5.36
N ILE A 153 -7.50 3.94 6.00
CA ILE A 153 -6.44 4.40 6.89
C ILE A 153 -6.81 3.98 8.31
N CYS A 154 -6.03 3.07 8.88
CA CYS A 154 -6.26 2.56 10.22
C CYS A 154 -5.06 2.93 11.13
N PRO A 155 -5.22 3.92 12.03
CA PRO A 155 -4.18 4.26 13.00
C PRO A 155 -4.06 3.18 14.06
N ALA A 156 -2.83 2.90 14.49
CA ALA A 156 -2.58 2.18 15.74
C ALA A 156 -2.73 3.15 16.94
N PRO A 157 -2.82 2.65 18.18
CA PRO A 157 -3.01 3.51 19.38
C PRO A 157 -1.91 4.57 19.58
N PHE A 158 -0.74 4.36 19.02
CA PHE A 158 0.41 5.27 19.12
C PHE A 158 0.60 6.14 17.86
N THR A 159 -0.19 5.94 16.81
CA THR A 159 -0.09 6.74 15.58
C THR A 159 -0.47 8.20 15.88
N ALA A 160 0.38 9.15 15.49
CA ALA A 160 0.09 10.56 15.66
C ALA A 160 -1.05 11.03 14.74
N ALA A 161 -1.92 11.90 15.24
CA ALA A 161 -3.02 12.46 14.46
C ALA A 161 -2.53 13.20 13.19
N GLU A 162 -1.39 13.88 13.28
CA GLU A 162 -0.74 14.53 12.14
C GLU A 162 -0.35 13.52 11.05
N THR A 163 0.17 12.35 11.44
CA THR A 163 0.51 11.27 10.51
C THR A 163 -0.72 10.80 9.73
N VAL A 164 -1.85 10.64 10.43
CA VAL A 164 -3.13 10.26 9.79
C VAL A 164 -3.59 11.32 8.80
N ALA A 165 -3.56 12.60 9.19
CA ALA A 165 -3.98 13.70 8.34
C ALA A 165 -3.11 13.79 7.07
N ARG A 166 -1.79 13.74 7.22
CA ARG A 166 -0.84 13.78 6.10
C ARG A 166 -0.98 12.57 5.17
N ALA A 167 -1.16 11.36 5.72
CA ALA A 167 -1.37 10.16 4.93
C ALA A 167 -2.67 10.26 4.10
N ARG A 168 -3.74 10.77 4.71
CA ARG A 168 -5.02 11.01 4.03
C ARG A 168 -4.87 11.98 2.86
N GLU A 169 -4.21 13.11 3.09
CA GLU A 169 -3.98 14.13 2.05
C GLU A 169 -3.13 13.57 0.91
N LEU A 170 -2.05 12.85 1.22
CA LEU A 170 -1.15 12.24 0.24
C LEU A 170 -1.89 11.20 -0.62
N LEU A 171 -2.62 10.29 0.01
CA LEU A 171 -3.35 9.25 -0.71
C LEU A 171 -4.49 9.85 -1.55
N ALA A 172 -5.19 10.87 -1.05
CA ALA A 172 -6.21 11.59 -1.82
C ALA A 172 -5.59 12.31 -3.03
N ALA A 173 -4.44 12.96 -2.87
CA ALA A 173 -3.71 13.59 -3.97
C ALA A 173 -3.19 12.58 -5.00
N ALA A 174 -2.93 11.33 -4.59
CA ALA A 174 -2.60 10.24 -5.49
C ALA A 174 -3.82 9.61 -6.20
N GLY A 175 -5.01 10.21 -6.05
CA GLY A 175 -6.24 9.74 -6.69
C GLY A 175 -6.99 8.65 -5.94
N MET A 176 -6.57 8.35 -4.69
CA MET A 176 -7.27 7.41 -3.84
C MET A 176 -8.45 8.07 -3.09
N SER A 177 -9.37 7.25 -2.58
CA SER A 177 -10.50 7.66 -1.73
C SER A 177 -10.27 7.13 -0.31
N PRO A 178 -9.54 7.85 0.55
CA PRO A 178 -9.20 7.37 1.87
C PRO A 178 -10.38 7.46 2.85
N VAL A 179 -10.68 6.34 3.50
CA VAL A 179 -11.61 6.21 4.63
C VAL A 179 -10.80 6.01 5.90
N THR A 180 -10.96 6.87 6.89
CA THR A 180 -10.19 6.79 8.13
C THR A 180 -11.00 6.09 9.23
N LEU A 181 -10.42 5.05 9.82
CA LEU A 181 -10.98 4.39 10.99
C LEU A 181 -10.69 5.21 12.25
N ALA A 182 -11.65 5.28 13.16
CA ALA A 182 -11.44 5.95 14.45
C ALA A 182 -10.51 5.16 15.40
N ARG A 183 -10.46 3.85 15.23
CA ARG A 183 -9.59 2.93 15.98
C ARG A 183 -9.38 1.64 15.20
N GLU A 184 -8.30 0.93 15.50
CA GLU A 184 -8.01 -0.35 14.85
C GLU A 184 -9.03 -1.44 15.26
N ILE A 185 -9.26 -2.34 14.32
CA ILE A 185 -10.06 -3.55 14.46
C ILE A 185 -9.54 -4.58 13.46
N ASP A 186 -9.45 -5.84 13.86
CA ASP A 186 -9.05 -6.93 12.96
C ASP A 186 -10.01 -7.03 11.76
N GLY A 187 -9.44 -7.12 10.55
CA GLY A 187 -10.19 -7.17 9.29
C GLY A 187 -10.79 -5.83 8.85
N PHE A 188 -10.50 -4.74 9.57
CA PHE A 188 -10.93 -3.37 9.25
C PHE A 188 -12.45 -3.25 8.97
N ILE A 189 -12.92 -2.23 8.25
CA ILE A 189 -14.34 -2.08 7.92
C ILE A 189 -14.70 -2.94 6.70
N LEU A 190 -13.90 -2.84 5.63
CA LEU A 190 -14.20 -3.48 4.34
C LEU A 190 -14.35 -5.00 4.47
N ASN A 191 -13.35 -5.69 5.02
CA ASN A 191 -13.38 -7.14 5.13
C ASN A 191 -14.54 -7.62 6.02
N ARG A 192 -14.85 -6.90 7.08
CA ARG A 192 -15.98 -7.22 7.95
C ARG A 192 -17.31 -7.14 7.21
N LEU A 193 -17.51 -6.11 6.38
CA LEU A 193 -18.70 -5.98 5.53
C LEU A 193 -18.74 -7.08 4.47
N GLN A 194 -17.62 -7.36 3.80
CA GLN A 194 -17.52 -8.41 2.79
C GLN A 194 -17.84 -9.80 3.38
N TYR A 195 -17.28 -10.14 4.53
CA TYR A 195 -17.55 -11.43 5.16
C TYR A 195 -19.01 -11.60 5.55
N THR A 196 -19.65 -10.53 6.05
CA THR A 196 -21.07 -10.54 6.36
C THR A 196 -21.91 -10.75 5.10
N LEU A 197 -21.58 -10.05 4.02
CA LEU A 197 -22.27 -10.19 2.73
C LEU A 197 -22.11 -11.60 2.15
N VAL A 198 -20.89 -12.16 2.19
CA VAL A 198 -20.62 -13.52 1.69
C VAL A 198 -21.36 -14.56 2.55
N ALA A 199 -21.40 -14.40 3.87
CA ALA A 199 -22.12 -15.30 4.76
C ALA A 199 -23.62 -15.31 4.43
N GLU A 200 -24.24 -14.15 4.21
CA GLU A 200 -25.64 -14.05 3.81
C GLU A 200 -25.88 -14.65 2.41
N ALA A 201 -25.01 -14.40 1.44
CA ALA A 201 -25.10 -15.00 0.12
C ALA A 201 -25.08 -16.55 0.18
N LEU A 202 -24.19 -17.12 1.00
CA LEU A 202 -24.12 -18.57 1.21
C LEU A 202 -25.39 -19.12 1.91
N HIS A 203 -25.94 -18.34 2.86
CA HIS A 203 -27.21 -18.70 3.50
C HIS A 203 -28.36 -18.75 2.48
N LEU A 204 -28.48 -17.74 1.63
CA LEU A 204 -29.53 -17.69 0.61
C LEU A 204 -29.43 -18.87 -0.39
N VAL A 205 -28.20 -19.26 -0.78
CA VAL A 205 -28.00 -20.46 -1.61
C VAL A 205 -28.37 -21.71 -0.83
N GLY A 206 -27.94 -21.84 0.44
CA GLY A 206 -28.24 -22.99 1.29
C GLY A 206 -29.74 -23.21 1.54
N GLU A 207 -30.51 -22.12 1.63
CA GLU A 207 -31.97 -22.17 1.79
C GLU A 207 -32.73 -22.32 0.45
N GLY A 208 -32.00 -22.38 -0.69
CA GLY A 208 -32.59 -22.61 -2.02
C GLY A 208 -33.26 -21.38 -2.64
N TYR A 209 -33.00 -20.18 -2.16
CA TYR A 209 -33.52 -18.94 -2.76
C TYR A 209 -32.83 -18.57 -4.08
N CYS A 210 -31.59 -19.03 -4.31
CA CYS A 210 -30.82 -18.81 -5.54
C CYS A 210 -29.81 -19.95 -5.76
N THR A 211 -29.12 -19.93 -6.92
CA THR A 211 -28.05 -20.88 -7.31
C THR A 211 -26.69 -20.21 -7.26
#